data_fff3e273a22ecf5b8168baa9ebed1989
#
_entry.id   fff3e273a22ecf5b8168baa9ebed1989
#
_cell.length_a   1.000
_cell.length_b   1.000
_cell.length_c   1.000
_cell.angle_alpha   90.00
_cell.angle_beta   90.00
_cell.angle_gamma   90.00
#
_symmetry.space_group_name_H-M   'P 1'
#
loop_
_entity.id
_entity.type
_entity.pdbx_description
1 polymer ?
#
loop_
_entity_poly.entity_id
_entity_poly.type
_entity_poly.pdbx_seq_one_letter_code
_entity_poly.pdbx_strand_id
1 'polypeptide(L)'
;MSEDYYLDKQQREYLLKDLATLLEHIHDLDNVLIRQTRYHGQGRHSAESPLPFSVRASDLQHELAIGLPGICETLGYITHLTSNLAIVDCLHWLQENYMTVAAFQDASKLADDIAGWARRIVAIVDRPKYPNLIGVCPECGETIYSYHNRGEITCVCGAVLDAVVLRSACVERLDREYFTRRELRNYLTDRGVPKSTQNRWLKEISSVDY
;
A
#
# COMPACT_ATOMS: atom_id res chain seq x y z
N MET A 1 -29.77 34.09 -3.97
CA MET A 1 -30.29 32.72 -3.86
C MET A 1 -29.25 31.96 -3.04
N SER A 2 -29.56 31.61 -1.79
CA SER A 2 -28.70 30.70 -1.01
C SER A 2 -28.83 29.33 -1.65
N GLU A 3 -27.78 28.85 -2.29
CA GLU A 3 -27.72 27.47 -2.72
C GLU A 3 -27.64 26.62 -1.45
N ASP A 4 -28.71 25.92 -1.12
CA ASP A 4 -28.75 24.99 0.00
C ASP A 4 -27.95 23.74 -0.38
N TYR A 5 -26.69 23.73 0.03
CA TYR A 5 -25.85 22.54 -0.12
C TYR A 5 -26.07 21.61 1.08
N TYR A 6 -26.15 20.30 0.82
CA TYR A 6 -26.22 19.25 1.85
C TYR A 6 -24.86 18.96 2.48
N LEU A 7 -23.73 19.40 1.84
CA LEU A 7 -22.40 19.37 2.43
C LEU A 7 -21.94 20.78 2.81
N ASP A 8 -21.43 20.94 4.01
CA ASP A 8 -20.79 22.18 4.45
C ASP A 8 -19.43 22.40 3.74
N LYS A 9 -18.81 23.57 3.97
CA LYS A 9 -17.54 23.92 3.33
C LYS A 9 -16.44 22.92 3.65
N GLN A 10 -16.33 22.47 4.90
CA GLN A 10 -15.30 21.55 5.36
C GLN A 10 -15.50 20.15 4.75
N GLN A 11 -16.74 19.68 4.69
CA GLN A 11 -17.06 18.38 4.07
C GLN A 11 -16.74 18.38 2.57
N ARG A 12 -16.98 19.49 1.86
CA ARG A 12 -16.61 19.65 0.45
C ARG A 12 -15.09 19.61 0.24
N GLU A 13 -14.32 20.22 1.12
CA GLU A 13 -12.84 20.16 1.08
C GLU A 13 -12.33 18.73 1.32
N TYR A 14 -12.95 17.97 2.23
CA TYR A 14 -12.64 16.55 2.44
C TYR A 14 -13.02 15.71 1.23
N LEU A 15 -14.19 15.90 0.65
CA LEU A 15 -14.60 15.20 -0.57
C LEU A 15 -13.60 15.38 -1.71
N LEU A 16 -13.16 16.63 -1.96
CA LEU A 16 -12.14 16.91 -2.99
C LEU A 16 -10.81 16.22 -2.69
N LYS A 17 -10.39 16.20 -1.43
CA LYS A 17 -9.16 15.50 -1.01
C LYS A 17 -9.26 13.99 -1.22
N ASP A 18 -10.41 13.39 -0.88
CA ASP A 18 -10.61 11.95 -1.03
C ASP A 18 -10.68 11.54 -2.51
N LEU A 19 -11.33 12.35 -3.38
CA LEU A 19 -11.32 12.16 -4.83
C LEU A 19 -9.92 12.27 -5.42
N ALA A 20 -9.12 13.25 -4.97
CA ALA A 20 -7.72 13.39 -5.39
C ALA A 20 -6.88 12.18 -4.95
N THR A 21 -7.08 11.68 -3.73
CA THR A 21 -6.42 10.48 -3.21
C THR A 21 -6.74 9.25 -4.06
N LEU A 22 -8.00 9.06 -4.44
CA LEU A 22 -8.39 7.96 -5.33
C LEU A 22 -7.72 8.07 -6.70
N LEU A 23 -7.68 9.25 -7.31
CA LEU A 23 -7.02 9.48 -8.60
C LEU A 23 -5.52 9.21 -8.54
N GLU A 24 -4.85 9.62 -7.46
CA GLU A 24 -3.42 9.39 -7.26
C GLU A 24 -3.06 7.90 -7.20
N HIS A 25 -3.90 7.12 -6.50
CA HIS A 25 -3.56 5.72 -6.18
C HIS A 25 -4.24 4.67 -7.08
N ILE A 26 -5.16 5.05 -7.98
CA ILE A 26 -5.88 4.06 -8.80
C ILE A 26 -4.96 3.25 -9.72
N HIS A 27 -3.93 3.88 -10.28
CA HIS A 27 -2.94 3.19 -11.11
C HIS A 27 -2.03 2.27 -10.27
N ASP A 28 -1.77 2.62 -9.01
CA ASP A 28 -1.00 1.78 -8.10
C ASP A 28 -1.80 0.56 -7.66
N LEU A 29 -3.12 0.67 -7.52
CA LEU A 29 -4.01 -0.47 -7.29
C LEU A 29 -3.91 -1.49 -8.44
N ASP A 30 -3.94 -1.03 -9.69
CA ASP A 30 -3.73 -1.86 -10.87
C ASP A 30 -2.35 -2.55 -10.85
N ASN A 31 -1.32 -1.79 -10.48
CA ASN A 31 0.03 -2.34 -10.35
C ASN A 31 0.14 -3.42 -9.26
N VAL A 32 -0.59 -3.28 -8.16
CA VAL A 32 -0.66 -4.32 -7.11
C VAL A 32 -1.28 -5.59 -7.66
N LEU A 33 -2.36 -5.50 -8.43
CA LEU A 33 -3.03 -6.64 -9.06
C LEU A 33 -2.15 -7.32 -10.12
N ILE A 34 -1.53 -6.55 -11.02
CA ILE A 34 -0.67 -7.07 -12.10
C ILE A 34 0.60 -7.73 -11.55
N ARG A 35 1.22 -7.16 -10.53
CA ARG A 35 2.44 -7.73 -9.93
C ARG A 35 2.18 -9.08 -9.30
N GLN A 36 1.03 -9.28 -8.71
CA GLN A 36 0.65 -10.56 -8.13
C GLN A 36 0.40 -11.64 -9.18
N THR A 37 -0.16 -11.28 -10.33
CA THR A 37 -0.36 -12.22 -11.44
C THR A 37 0.95 -12.63 -12.13
N ARG A 38 1.97 -11.77 -12.17
CA ARG A 38 3.28 -12.08 -12.79
C ARG A 38 4.17 -13.02 -11.97
N TYR A 39 3.99 -13.08 -10.66
CA TYR A 39 4.77 -13.99 -9.80
C TYR A 39 4.38 -15.46 -9.93
N HIS A 40 3.30 -15.79 -10.62
CA HIS A 40 2.81 -17.16 -10.78
C HIS A 40 3.44 -17.95 -11.92
N GLY A 41 4.26 -17.36 -12.77
CA GLY A 41 4.83 -18.01 -13.95
C GLY A 41 6.11 -18.81 -13.75
N GLN A 42 6.83 -18.70 -12.65
CA GLN A 42 8.18 -19.29 -12.50
C GLN A 42 8.53 -19.73 -11.08
N GLY A 43 7.80 -20.61 -10.46
CA GLY A 43 8.18 -21.17 -9.16
C GLY A 43 7.58 -22.53 -8.88
N ARG A 44 8.41 -23.50 -8.50
CA ARG A 44 8.03 -24.85 -8.07
C ARG A 44 6.92 -24.79 -7.02
N HIS A 45 5.87 -25.55 -7.25
CA HIS A 45 4.73 -25.72 -6.37
C HIS A 45 5.19 -26.21 -4.98
N SER A 46 5.05 -25.36 -3.96
CA SER A 46 4.85 -25.81 -2.59
C SER A 46 3.36 -25.85 -2.30
N ALA A 47 2.90 -26.89 -1.60
CA ALA A 47 1.49 -27.20 -1.38
C ALA A 47 0.69 -26.14 -0.60
N GLU A 48 1.32 -25.06 -0.15
CA GLU A 48 0.72 -23.93 0.58
C GLU A 48 1.16 -22.59 -0.02
N SER A 49 1.02 -22.45 -1.34
CA SER A 49 1.27 -21.16 -1.97
C SER A 49 0.18 -20.17 -1.54
N PRO A 50 0.50 -19.03 -0.88
CA PRO A 50 -0.50 -18.03 -0.57
C PRO A 50 -1.16 -17.59 -1.86
N LEU A 51 -2.49 -17.40 -1.83
CA LEU A 51 -3.28 -16.97 -2.98
C LEU A 51 -2.57 -15.84 -3.71
N PRO A 52 -2.31 -15.98 -5.02
CA PRO A 52 -1.52 -15.04 -5.83
C PRO A 52 -2.14 -13.67 -5.99
N PHE A 53 -3.26 -13.49 -5.38
CA PHE A 53 -4.23 -12.50 -5.69
C PHE A 53 -4.62 -11.77 -4.40
N SER A 54 -4.44 -10.44 -4.37
CA SER A 54 -4.96 -9.65 -3.27
C SER A 54 -6.48 -9.54 -3.40
N VAL A 55 -7.20 -10.45 -2.75
CA VAL A 55 -8.66 -10.40 -2.69
C VAL A 55 -9.13 -8.99 -2.36
N ARG A 56 -8.48 -8.31 -1.40
CA ARG A 56 -8.83 -6.94 -1.00
C ARG A 56 -8.66 -5.91 -2.12
N ALA A 57 -7.60 -6.02 -2.92
CA ALA A 57 -7.38 -5.11 -4.05
C ALA A 57 -8.39 -5.35 -5.16
N SER A 58 -8.70 -6.60 -5.44
CA SER A 58 -9.72 -6.98 -6.42
C SER A 58 -11.12 -6.57 -6.00
N ASP A 59 -11.47 -6.81 -4.74
CA ASP A 59 -12.78 -6.41 -4.20
C ASP A 59 -12.95 -4.89 -4.29
N LEU A 60 -11.91 -4.12 -3.90
CA LEU A 60 -11.97 -2.68 -4.00
C LEU A 60 -12.09 -2.20 -5.46
N GLN A 61 -11.32 -2.79 -6.39
CA GLN A 61 -11.42 -2.46 -7.80
C GLN A 61 -12.82 -2.75 -8.35
N HIS A 62 -13.40 -3.88 -7.98
CA HIS A 62 -14.76 -4.25 -8.38
C HIS A 62 -15.81 -3.28 -7.81
N GLU A 63 -15.69 -2.92 -6.54
CA GLU A 63 -16.58 -1.92 -5.91
C GLU A 63 -16.48 -0.55 -6.59
N LEU A 64 -15.26 -0.08 -6.92
CA LEU A 64 -15.06 1.18 -7.63
C LEU A 64 -15.65 1.13 -9.05
N ALA A 65 -15.46 0.00 -9.76
CA ALA A 65 -15.95 -0.18 -11.12
C ALA A 65 -17.49 -0.18 -11.22
N ILE A 66 -18.21 -0.51 -10.15
CA ILE A 66 -19.66 -0.48 -10.10
C ILE A 66 -20.15 0.80 -9.43
N GLY A 67 -19.55 1.17 -8.31
CA GLY A 67 -20.02 2.27 -7.47
C GLY A 67 -19.85 3.64 -8.11
N LEU A 68 -18.68 3.93 -8.69
CA LEU A 68 -18.41 5.25 -9.27
C LEU A 68 -19.31 5.55 -10.49
N PRO A 69 -19.44 4.65 -11.49
CA PRO A 69 -20.39 4.88 -12.59
C PRO A 69 -21.83 5.04 -12.08
N GLY A 70 -22.25 4.24 -11.09
CA GLY A 70 -23.59 4.36 -10.49
C GLY A 70 -23.84 5.70 -9.80
N ILE A 71 -22.85 6.26 -9.11
CA ILE A 71 -22.92 7.61 -8.54
C ILE A 71 -23.01 8.64 -9.66
N CYS A 72 -22.15 8.56 -10.66
CA CYS A 72 -22.14 9.48 -11.79
C CYS A 72 -23.47 9.47 -12.55
N GLU A 73 -24.04 8.28 -12.82
CA GLU A 73 -25.35 8.13 -13.46
C GLU A 73 -26.48 8.77 -12.65
N THR A 74 -26.48 8.59 -11.33
CA THR A 74 -27.44 9.21 -10.41
C THR A 74 -27.35 10.74 -10.45
N LEU A 75 -26.16 11.28 -10.68
CA LEU A 75 -25.91 12.72 -10.82
C LEU A 75 -26.09 13.24 -12.27
N GLY A 76 -26.51 12.39 -13.19
CA GLY A 76 -26.81 12.76 -14.58
C GLY A 76 -25.62 12.66 -15.54
N TYR A 77 -24.51 12.00 -15.14
CA TYR A 77 -23.37 11.74 -16.00
C TYR A 77 -23.27 10.26 -16.35
N ILE A 78 -23.20 9.95 -17.66
CA ILE A 78 -23.02 8.59 -18.15
C ILE A 78 -21.65 8.50 -18.82
N THR A 79 -20.77 7.69 -18.23
CA THR A 79 -19.49 7.37 -18.88
C THR A 79 -19.72 6.39 -20.03
N HIS A 80 -19.02 6.63 -21.15
CA HIS A 80 -19.01 5.72 -22.32
C HIS A 80 -17.81 4.78 -22.30
N LEU A 81 -16.97 4.86 -21.27
CA LEU A 81 -15.78 4.05 -21.09
C LEU A 81 -16.11 2.79 -20.29
N THR A 82 -15.21 1.82 -20.32
CA THR A 82 -15.36 0.56 -19.62
C THR A 82 -14.15 0.28 -18.72
N SER A 83 -14.32 -0.56 -17.72
CA SER A 83 -13.26 -1.00 -16.82
C SER A 83 -12.56 0.17 -16.07
N ASN A 84 -11.24 0.13 -15.95
CA ASN A 84 -10.48 1.12 -15.21
C ASN A 84 -10.54 2.52 -15.82
N LEU A 85 -10.73 2.64 -17.14
CA LEU A 85 -10.92 3.94 -17.78
C LEU A 85 -12.22 4.62 -17.33
N ALA A 86 -13.28 3.86 -17.11
CA ALA A 86 -14.53 4.38 -16.57
C ALA A 86 -14.35 4.90 -15.12
N ILE A 87 -13.55 4.21 -14.31
CA ILE A 87 -13.24 4.66 -12.92
C ILE A 87 -12.56 6.04 -12.96
N VAL A 88 -11.50 6.17 -13.75
CA VAL A 88 -10.72 7.42 -13.87
C VAL A 88 -11.57 8.55 -14.42
N ASP A 89 -12.38 8.27 -15.46
CA ASP A 89 -13.31 9.23 -16.07
C ASP A 89 -14.34 9.73 -15.05
N CYS A 90 -14.96 8.85 -14.30
CA CYS A 90 -15.91 9.20 -13.24
C CYS A 90 -15.25 10.03 -12.12
N LEU A 91 -14.03 9.67 -11.70
CA LEU A 91 -13.32 10.41 -10.66
C LEU A 91 -12.99 11.85 -11.11
N HIS A 92 -12.54 12.03 -12.36
CA HIS A 92 -12.31 13.37 -12.92
C HIS A 92 -13.60 14.17 -12.99
N TRP A 93 -14.68 13.56 -13.51
CA TRP A 93 -15.96 14.24 -13.60
C TRP A 93 -16.47 14.65 -12.21
N LEU A 94 -16.40 13.76 -11.21
CA LEU A 94 -16.80 14.06 -9.82
C LEU A 94 -15.97 15.19 -9.21
N GLN A 95 -14.65 15.22 -9.49
CA GLN A 95 -13.76 16.26 -9.00
C GLN A 95 -14.09 17.63 -9.62
N GLU A 96 -14.39 17.67 -10.92
CA GLU A 96 -14.76 18.89 -11.61
C GLU A 96 -16.17 19.37 -11.21
N ASN A 97 -17.07 18.44 -10.89
CA ASN A 97 -18.48 18.70 -10.57
C ASN A 97 -18.83 18.48 -9.09
N TYR A 98 -17.86 18.61 -8.18
CA TYR A 98 -18.06 18.34 -6.73
C TYR A 98 -19.18 19.18 -6.10
N MET A 99 -19.48 20.35 -6.65
CA MET A 99 -20.61 21.19 -6.21
C MET A 99 -21.95 20.54 -6.52
N THR A 100 -22.06 19.82 -7.65
CA THR A 100 -23.27 19.04 -7.99
C THR A 100 -23.46 17.91 -6.97
N VAL A 101 -22.37 17.23 -6.59
CA VAL A 101 -22.39 16.23 -5.50
C VAL A 101 -22.87 16.88 -4.20
N ALA A 102 -22.33 18.05 -3.84
CA ALA A 102 -22.67 18.74 -2.59
C ALA A 102 -24.13 19.21 -2.52
N ALA A 103 -24.74 19.48 -3.66
CA ALA A 103 -26.13 19.87 -3.78
C ALA A 103 -27.12 18.68 -3.85
N PHE A 104 -26.62 17.46 -3.94
CA PHE A 104 -27.44 16.26 -4.04
C PHE A 104 -27.99 15.84 -2.66
N GLN A 105 -29.22 15.35 -2.62
CA GLN A 105 -29.94 15.04 -1.37
C GLN A 105 -29.15 14.01 -0.51
N ASP A 106 -28.51 13.01 -1.14
CA ASP A 106 -27.75 11.96 -0.45
C ASP A 106 -26.23 12.27 -0.44
N ALA A 107 -25.83 13.54 -0.57
CA ALA A 107 -24.43 13.98 -0.65
C ALA A 107 -23.56 13.45 0.51
N SER A 108 -24.10 13.42 1.73
CA SER A 108 -23.36 12.92 2.90
C SER A 108 -23.00 11.45 2.75
N LYS A 109 -23.94 10.62 2.31
CA LYS A 109 -23.71 9.20 2.06
C LYS A 109 -22.68 8.98 0.95
N LEU A 110 -22.80 9.73 -0.16
CA LEU A 110 -21.85 9.65 -1.26
C LEU A 110 -20.44 10.05 -0.83
N ALA A 111 -20.30 11.10 -0.01
CA ALA A 111 -19.03 11.52 0.55
C ALA A 111 -18.42 10.46 1.48
N ASP A 112 -19.24 9.81 2.31
CA ASP A 112 -18.79 8.73 3.21
C ASP A 112 -18.30 7.49 2.42
N ASP A 113 -19.00 7.11 1.35
CA ASP A 113 -18.62 6.01 0.46
C ASP A 113 -17.27 6.32 -0.21
N ILE A 114 -17.09 7.51 -0.78
CA ILE A 114 -15.85 7.97 -1.40
C ILE A 114 -14.71 8.01 -0.38
N ALA A 115 -14.94 8.54 0.82
CA ALA A 115 -13.96 8.55 1.91
C ALA A 115 -13.57 7.12 2.35
N GLY A 116 -14.54 6.21 2.35
CA GLY A 116 -14.30 4.79 2.64
C GLY A 116 -13.36 4.15 1.61
N TRP A 117 -13.60 4.39 0.33
CA TRP A 117 -12.74 3.91 -0.76
C TRP A 117 -11.35 4.53 -0.72
N ALA A 118 -11.24 5.85 -0.47
CA ALA A 118 -9.96 6.55 -0.35
C ALA A 118 -9.09 5.98 0.79
N ARG A 119 -9.66 5.71 1.96
CA ARG A 119 -8.94 5.05 3.06
C ARG A 119 -8.48 3.64 2.70
N ARG A 120 -9.32 2.88 2.01
CA ARG A 120 -9.03 1.49 1.63
C ARG A 120 -7.94 1.40 0.56
N ILE A 121 -7.95 2.29 -0.45
CA ILE A 121 -6.94 2.28 -1.51
C ILE A 121 -5.56 2.59 -0.94
N VAL A 122 -5.43 3.60 -0.08
CA VAL A 122 -4.18 3.93 0.63
C VAL A 122 -3.70 2.72 1.45
N ALA A 123 -4.58 2.08 2.23
CA ALA A 123 -4.23 0.92 3.04
C ALA A 123 -3.77 -0.31 2.20
N ILE A 124 -4.18 -0.41 0.94
CA ILE A 124 -3.77 -1.48 0.02
C ILE A 124 -2.46 -1.13 -0.67
N VAL A 125 -2.30 0.12 -1.13
CA VAL A 125 -1.15 0.58 -1.91
C VAL A 125 0.06 0.85 -1.03
N ASP A 126 -0.13 1.52 0.12
CA ASP A 126 0.93 1.86 1.07
C ASP A 126 1.34 0.71 1.98
N ARG A 127 0.81 -0.47 1.76
CA ARG A 127 1.29 -1.63 2.51
C ARG A 127 2.79 -1.78 2.31
N PRO A 128 3.57 -1.71 3.40
CA PRO A 128 4.97 -2.08 3.33
C PRO A 128 5.04 -3.51 2.80
N LYS A 129 5.67 -3.68 1.64
CA LYS A 129 5.65 -4.93 0.85
C LYS A 129 6.17 -6.13 1.62
N TYR A 130 7.00 -5.89 2.62
CA TYR A 130 7.53 -6.89 3.56
C TYR A 130 7.95 -6.18 4.85
N PRO A 131 7.82 -6.81 6.02
CA PRO A 131 8.38 -6.27 7.23
C PRO A 131 9.91 -6.17 7.07
N ASN A 132 10.47 -5.05 7.49
CA ASN A 132 11.92 -4.85 7.46
C ASN A 132 12.56 -5.72 8.54
N LEU A 133 13.69 -6.32 8.23
CA LEU A 133 14.56 -6.91 9.24
C LEU A 133 15.08 -5.77 10.11
N ILE A 134 14.75 -5.80 11.40
CA ILE A 134 15.19 -4.81 12.38
C ILE A 134 16.47 -5.28 13.08
N GLY A 135 16.54 -6.56 13.41
CA GLY A 135 17.71 -7.12 14.07
C GLY A 135 17.41 -8.47 14.72
N VAL A 136 18.25 -8.82 15.69
CA VAL A 136 18.13 -10.05 16.47
C VAL A 136 17.89 -9.68 17.93
N CYS A 137 16.94 -10.31 18.58
CA CYS A 137 16.64 -10.08 19.98
C CYS A 137 17.86 -10.45 20.85
N PRO A 138 18.36 -9.55 21.70
CA PRO A 138 19.50 -9.86 22.57
C PRO A 138 19.17 -10.90 23.65
N GLU A 139 17.90 -11.06 24.01
CA GLU A 139 17.47 -11.96 25.10
C GLU A 139 17.28 -13.40 24.62
N CYS A 140 16.71 -13.62 23.42
CA CYS A 140 16.38 -14.97 22.95
C CYS A 140 17.01 -15.35 21.63
N GLY A 141 17.69 -14.44 20.93
CA GLY A 141 18.32 -14.70 19.64
C GLY A 141 17.34 -14.74 18.46
N GLU A 142 16.04 -14.49 18.67
CA GLU A 142 15.04 -14.53 17.61
C GLU A 142 15.17 -13.33 16.67
N THR A 143 14.95 -13.56 15.38
CA THR A 143 15.02 -12.53 14.36
C THR A 143 13.76 -11.66 14.39
N ILE A 144 13.94 -10.35 14.50
CA ILE A 144 12.84 -9.38 14.61
C ILE A 144 12.59 -8.69 13.28
N TYR A 145 11.34 -8.76 12.83
CA TYR A 145 10.82 -8.05 11.67
C TYR A 145 9.76 -7.04 12.10
N SER A 146 9.79 -5.83 11.53
CA SER A 146 8.76 -4.83 11.76
C SER A 146 8.45 -4.03 10.49
N TYR A 147 7.22 -3.56 10.40
CA TYR A 147 6.79 -2.61 9.37
C TYR A 147 7.26 -1.19 9.68
N HIS A 148 7.59 -0.93 10.95
CA HIS A 148 8.02 0.38 11.43
C HIS A 148 9.52 0.34 11.77
N ASN A 149 10.25 1.34 11.28
CA ASN A 149 11.68 1.47 11.53
C ASN A 149 12.00 2.27 12.81
N ARG A 150 10.98 2.70 13.56
CA ARG A 150 11.07 3.51 14.77
C ARG A 150 10.06 3.05 15.80
N GLY A 151 10.37 3.33 17.09
CA GLY A 151 9.50 3.00 18.21
C GLY A 151 9.82 1.66 18.87
N GLU A 152 9.00 1.31 19.84
CA GLU A 152 9.15 0.08 20.62
C GLU A 152 8.57 -1.13 19.85
N ILE A 153 9.29 -2.23 19.89
CA ILE A 153 8.91 -3.51 19.29
C ILE A 153 8.95 -4.58 20.38
N THR A 154 7.90 -5.37 20.50
CA THR A 154 7.86 -6.49 21.43
C THR A 154 8.28 -7.78 20.73
N CYS A 155 9.30 -8.43 21.25
CA CYS A 155 9.74 -9.73 20.80
C CYS A 155 8.78 -10.85 21.25
N VAL A 156 8.81 -11.99 20.60
CA VAL A 156 8.04 -13.19 21.00
C VAL A 156 8.37 -13.69 22.43
N CYS A 157 9.57 -13.39 22.94
CA CYS A 157 9.95 -13.69 24.32
C CYS A 157 9.40 -12.68 25.36
N GLY A 158 8.71 -11.61 24.92
CA GLY A 158 8.18 -10.56 25.77
C GLY A 158 9.12 -9.37 25.98
N ALA A 159 10.36 -9.41 25.51
CA ALA A 159 11.28 -8.27 25.61
C ALA A 159 10.78 -7.08 24.77
N VAL A 160 10.78 -5.89 25.37
CA VAL A 160 10.46 -4.63 24.68
C VAL A 160 11.78 -3.98 24.26
N LEU A 161 11.91 -3.72 22.96
CA LEU A 161 13.15 -3.31 22.30
C LEU A 161 12.91 -2.05 21.49
N ASP A 162 13.89 -1.15 21.46
CA ASP A 162 13.86 0.01 20.57
C ASP A 162 14.37 -0.39 19.16
N ALA A 163 13.52 -0.15 18.15
CA ALA A 163 13.81 -0.51 16.75
C ALA A 163 15.07 0.18 16.21
N VAL A 164 15.32 1.44 16.60
CA VAL A 164 16.48 2.21 16.13
C VAL A 164 17.76 1.65 16.73
N VAL A 165 17.75 1.38 18.04
CA VAL A 165 18.89 0.80 18.74
C VAL A 165 19.23 -0.57 18.20
N LEU A 166 18.21 -1.41 18.01
CA LEU A 166 18.39 -2.78 17.49
C LEU A 166 18.97 -2.79 16.08
N ARG A 167 18.48 -1.87 15.22
CA ARG A 167 18.96 -1.73 13.85
C ARG A 167 20.40 -1.23 13.80
N SER A 168 20.75 -0.24 14.63
CA SER A 168 22.12 0.27 14.71
C SER A 168 23.10 -0.83 15.16
N ALA A 169 22.74 -1.61 16.18
CA ALA A 169 23.54 -2.75 16.63
C ALA A 169 23.69 -3.83 15.55
N CYS A 170 22.65 -4.05 14.74
CA CYS A 170 22.72 -4.99 13.62
C CYS A 170 23.68 -4.49 12.52
N VAL A 171 23.65 -3.21 12.18
CA VAL A 171 24.56 -2.61 11.19
C VAL A 171 26.00 -2.64 11.70
N GLU A 172 26.26 -2.23 12.95
CA GLU A 172 27.60 -2.31 13.53
C GLU A 172 28.17 -3.73 13.58
N ARG A 173 27.32 -4.71 13.80
CA ARG A 173 27.74 -6.12 13.77
C ARG A 173 28.07 -6.59 12.37
N LEU A 174 27.31 -6.16 11.36
CA LEU A 174 27.59 -6.43 9.95
C LEU A 174 28.90 -5.77 9.50
N ASP A 175 29.20 -4.56 9.98
CA ASP A 175 30.46 -3.85 9.68
C ASP A 175 31.67 -4.51 10.32
N ARG A 176 31.52 -5.16 11.47
CA ARG A 176 32.61 -5.86 12.17
C ARG A 176 32.89 -7.26 11.63
N GLU A 177 31.87 -7.96 11.18
CA GLU A 177 32.01 -9.27 10.53
C GLU A 177 32.23 -8.99 9.03
N TYR A 178 33.49 -8.96 8.57
CA TYR A 178 33.87 -8.79 7.17
C TYR A 178 33.28 -9.91 6.29
N PHE A 179 32.00 -9.79 5.94
CA PHE A 179 31.40 -10.64 4.94
C PHE A 179 31.82 -10.17 3.56
N THR A 180 32.50 -11.04 2.82
CA THR A 180 32.63 -10.81 1.38
C THR A 180 31.21 -10.76 0.77
N ARG A 181 31.05 -10.03 -0.33
CA ARG A 181 29.76 -9.99 -1.08
C ARG A 181 29.21 -11.39 -1.36
N ARG A 182 30.09 -12.36 -1.55
CA ARG A 182 29.76 -13.75 -1.83
C ARG A 182 29.19 -14.46 -0.60
N GLU A 183 29.81 -14.27 0.54
CA GLU A 183 29.36 -14.84 1.82
C GLU A 183 28.03 -14.25 2.26
N LEU A 184 27.88 -12.92 2.15
CA LEU A 184 26.62 -12.25 2.44
C LEU A 184 25.49 -12.74 1.51
N ARG A 185 25.76 -12.95 0.23
CA ARG A 185 24.79 -13.50 -0.72
C ARG A 185 24.40 -14.94 -0.36
N ASN A 186 25.35 -15.78 0.01
CA ASN A 186 25.10 -17.16 0.46
C ASN A 186 24.25 -17.16 1.73
N TYR A 187 24.63 -16.37 2.73
CA TYR A 187 23.88 -16.21 3.97
C TYR A 187 22.43 -15.78 3.73
N LEU A 188 22.20 -14.78 2.87
CA LEU A 188 20.87 -14.32 2.52
C LEU A 188 20.07 -15.38 1.74
N THR A 189 20.74 -16.17 0.90
CA THR A 189 20.12 -17.28 0.15
C THR A 189 19.66 -18.39 1.09
N ASP A 190 20.50 -18.78 2.05
CA ASP A 190 20.20 -19.81 3.05
C ASP A 190 19.01 -19.39 3.96
N ARG A 191 18.82 -18.08 4.15
CA ARG A 191 17.68 -17.50 4.88
C ARG A 191 16.44 -17.27 4.01
N GLY A 192 16.43 -17.73 2.75
CA GLY A 192 15.29 -17.64 1.85
C GLY A 192 15.00 -16.23 1.31
N VAL A 193 15.96 -15.28 1.45
CA VAL A 193 15.77 -13.92 0.93
C VAL A 193 15.77 -13.94 -0.60
N PRO A 194 14.75 -13.37 -1.28
CA PRO A 194 14.68 -13.35 -2.73
C PRO A 194 15.87 -12.66 -3.38
N LYS A 195 16.40 -13.19 -4.49
CA LYS A 195 17.56 -12.64 -5.21
C LYS A 195 17.43 -11.17 -5.59
N SER A 196 16.23 -10.72 -5.91
CA SER A 196 15.94 -9.31 -6.21
C SER A 196 16.21 -8.40 -5.00
N THR A 197 15.80 -8.83 -3.80
CA THR A 197 16.03 -8.13 -2.54
C THR A 197 17.51 -8.15 -2.16
N GLN A 198 18.19 -9.29 -2.33
CA GLN A 198 19.64 -9.42 -2.11
C GLN A 198 20.41 -8.43 -2.99
N ASN A 199 20.10 -8.36 -4.29
CA ASN A 199 20.78 -7.49 -5.23
C ASN A 199 20.58 -6.01 -4.89
N ARG A 200 19.38 -5.63 -4.41
CA ARG A 200 19.10 -4.26 -3.94
C ARG A 200 19.96 -3.92 -2.72
N TRP A 201 19.99 -4.78 -1.69
CA TRP A 201 20.77 -4.55 -0.48
C TRP A 201 22.28 -4.52 -0.75
N LEU A 202 22.76 -5.43 -1.58
CA LEU A 202 24.18 -5.46 -1.97
C LEU A 202 24.60 -4.23 -2.80
N LYS A 203 23.65 -3.57 -3.49
CA LYS A 203 23.90 -2.34 -4.21
C LYS A 203 23.87 -1.12 -3.29
N GLU A 204 22.97 -1.09 -2.32
CA GLU A 204 22.91 -0.04 -1.28
C GLU A 204 24.17 -0.02 -0.40
N ILE A 205 24.68 -1.19 -0.01
CA ILE A 205 25.95 -1.32 0.74
C ILE A 205 27.17 -0.82 -0.08
N SER A 206 27.12 -0.93 -1.42
CA SER A 206 28.23 -0.47 -2.28
C SER A 206 28.19 1.03 -2.57
N SER A 207 27.10 1.72 -2.28
CA SER A 207 26.97 3.16 -2.51
C SER A 207 27.38 3.98 -1.28
N VAL A 208 27.74 3.34 -0.18
CA VAL A 208 28.36 3.99 0.99
C VAL A 208 29.87 3.87 0.78
N ASP A 209 30.40 4.59 -0.20
CA ASP A 209 31.83 4.84 -0.33
C ASP A 209 32.27 5.85 0.73
N TYR A 210 33.36 5.51 1.39
CA TYR A 210 34.10 6.29 2.39
C TYR A 210 34.55 7.64 1.85
#